data_63fa6042503cc1813afc15dfa745d60d
#
_entry.id   63fa6042503cc1813afc15dfa745d60d
#
_cell.length_a   1.000
_cell.length_b   1.000
_cell.length_c   1.000
_cell.angle_alpha   90.00
_cell.angle_beta   90.00
_cell.angle_gamma   90.00
#
_symmetry.space_group_name_H-M   'P 1'
#
loop_
_entity.id
_entity.type
_entity.pdbx_description
1 polymer ?
#
loop_
_entity_poly.entity_id
_entity_poly.type
_entity_poly.pdbx_seq_one_letter_code
_entity_poly.pdbx_strand_id
1 'polypeptide(L)'
;MKKAFFTMAILVMAFGNMGFAQSKAEQRAKITERIFKQFGLVRESNIKPSQANYNVIEGTQSRTTYFYDESDFTLSEEITESYSDGWTNVSRITYEYDFNGNVLEMYSQMWMAGNWMDVIRATFEYDGDLVSEVVYQFNMGGSWENQMKEVYNYNGDQWTVLLWSWNGTTWTSDELYTYTRDSNTIELLVQYMEGGAWQNEAMQIITLDFDENITEVLYKEWNSESVNWEDVERMTYTYEGGVYTEQYHQIWNGAAWEDEHYYTYDYDENGNAKIGLCFVSDGETWVPGDGNIDMAYGFNADTKSFYASTVEMTLVDLTGLNENAQAASFKVFPVPAENEIQIQAEGFQKAEIYNLTGQKLMESATKKMNVSSLSQGVYLLKVFDQTGKAETQRIVVK
;
A
#
# COMPACT_ATOMS: atom_id res chain seq x y z
N MET A 1 21.31 -13.88 -22.70
CA MET A 1 20.29 -13.15 -21.99
C MET A 1 19.82 -13.85 -20.71
N LYS A 2 19.66 -15.16 -20.63
CA LYS A 2 19.32 -15.89 -19.37
C LYS A 2 20.32 -15.74 -18.20
N LYS A 3 21.56 -15.31 -18.42
CA LYS A 3 22.57 -15.13 -17.35
C LYS A 3 22.48 -13.81 -16.57
N ALA A 4 21.93 -12.75 -17.15
CA ALA A 4 21.76 -11.46 -16.44
C ALA A 4 20.58 -11.51 -15.45
N PHE A 5 19.51 -12.22 -15.79
CA PHE A 5 18.38 -12.47 -14.90
C PHE A 5 18.77 -13.32 -13.67
N PHE A 6 19.65 -14.29 -13.86
CA PHE A 6 20.10 -15.16 -12.77
C PHE A 6 21.02 -14.43 -11.78
N THR A 7 21.79 -13.45 -12.23
CA THR A 7 22.68 -12.67 -11.36
C THR A 7 21.89 -11.65 -10.52
N MET A 8 20.80 -11.07 -11.07
CA MET A 8 19.90 -10.17 -10.34
C MET A 8 19.06 -10.93 -9.29
N ALA A 9 18.59 -12.14 -9.63
CA ALA A 9 17.92 -13.03 -8.69
C ALA A 9 18.82 -13.48 -7.53
N ILE A 10 20.12 -13.67 -7.75
CA ILE A 10 21.09 -14.06 -6.71
C ILE A 10 21.44 -12.87 -5.80
N LEU A 11 21.52 -11.64 -6.32
CA LEU A 11 21.70 -10.46 -5.48
C LEU A 11 20.48 -10.21 -4.61
N VAL A 12 19.29 -10.51 -5.10
CA VAL A 12 18.02 -10.43 -4.39
C VAL A 12 17.87 -11.55 -3.34
N MET A 13 18.37 -12.78 -3.62
CA MET A 13 18.36 -13.88 -2.65
C MET A 13 19.42 -13.73 -1.54
N ALA A 14 20.52 -13.01 -1.78
CA ALA A 14 21.55 -12.76 -0.76
C ALA A 14 21.09 -11.75 0.33
N PHE A 15 20.01 -11.01 0.09
CA PHE A 15 19.36 -10.10 1.03
C PHE A 15 18.01 -10.65 1.52
N GLY A 16 17.90 -11.97 1.65
CA GLY A 16 16.70 -12.69 2.11
C GLY A 16 16.09 -12.05 3.35
N ASN A 17 14.81 -11.71 3.29
CA ASN A 17 13.92 -11.00 4.20
C ASN A 17 13.83 -9.47 4.03
N MET A 18 14.34 -8.90 2.98
CA MET A 18 14.03 -7.51 2.67
C MET A 18 12.99 -7.49 1.55
N GLY A 19 11.89 -6.78 1.74
CA GLY A 19 10.71 -6.73 0.86
C GLY A 19 10.91 -6.28 -0.59
N PHE A 20 12.02 -6.69 -1.21
CA PHE A 20 12.45 -6.31 -2.56
C PHE A 20 12.53 -7.44 -3.57
N ALA A 21 12.52 -8.70 -3.13
CA ALA A 21 12.21 -9.80 -4.03
C ALA A 21 10.70 -9.99 -4.03
N GLN A 22 9.95 -8.97 -4.43
CA GLN A 22 8.58 -9.26 -4.80
C GLN A 22 8.61 -10.28 -5.90
N SER A 23 8.07 -11.48 -5.62
CA SER A 23 7.83 -12.46 -6.66
C SER A 23 6.98 -11.80 -7.77
N LYS A 24 7.09 -12.28 -9.01
CA LYS A 24 6.17 -11.80 -10.07
C LYS A 24 4.70 -11.86 -9.60
N ALA A 25 4.35 -12.84 -8.76
CA ALA A 25 3.03 -12.96 -8.15
C ALA A 25 2.68 -11.77 -7.22
N GLU A 26 3.61 -11.29 -6.39
CA GLU A 26 3.36 -10.11 -5.54
C GLU A 26 3.25 -8.80 -6.33
N GLN A 27 4.04 -8.65 -7.40
CA GLN A 27 3.88 -7.51 -8.32
C GLN A 27 2.51 -7.55 -8.99
N ARG A 28 2.08 -8.72 -9.46
CA ARG A 28 0.74 -8.94 -10.03
C ARG A 28 -0.35 -8.63 -9.02
N ALA A 29 -0.21 -9.09 -7.76
CA ALA A 29 -1.17 -8.82 -6.69
C ALA A 29 -1.32 -7.32 -6.43
N LYS A 30 -0.22 -6.56 -6.36
CA LYS A 30 -0.29 -5.09 -6.15
C LYS A 30 -0.92 -4.34 -7.33
N ILE A 31 -0.62 -4.76 -8.56
CA ILE A 31 -1.28 -4.22 -9.75
C ILE A 31 -2.77 -4.54 -9.69
N THR A 32 -3.13 -5.77 -9.33
CA THR A 32 -4.51 -6.24 -9.18
C THR A 32 -5.25 -5.44 -8.10
N GLU A 33 -4.64 -5.20 -6.93
CA GLU A 33 -5.22 -4.37 -5.86
C GLU A 33 -5.55 -2.94 -6.34
N ARG A 34 -4.61 -2.27 -7.03
CA ARG A 34 -4.84 -0.93 -7.59
C ARG A 34 -6.01 -0.93 -8.56
N ILE A 35 -6.11 -1.97 -9.38
CA ILE A 35 -7.17 -2.11 -10.38
C ILE A 35 -8.51 -2.39 -9.71
N PHE A 36 -8.57 -3.22 -8.68
CA PHE A 36 -9.80 -3.44 -7.91
C PHE A 36 -10.32 -2.15 -7.27
N LYS A 37 -9.43 -1.30 -6.76
CA LYS A 37 -9.81 0.01 -6.26
C LYS A 37 -10.48 0.87 -7.33
N GLN A 38 -10.01 0.81 -8.56
CA GLN A 38 -10.57 1.58 -9.67
C GLN A 38 -11.85 0.98 -10.26
N PHE A 39 -12.05 -0.35 -10.19
CA PHE A 39 -13.36 -0.97 -10.52
C PHE A 39 -14.42 -0.71 -9.45
N GLY A 40 -14.07 0.02 -8.36
CA GLY A 40 -15.00 0.28 -7.26
C GLY A 40 -15.26 -0.96 -6.38
N LEU A 41 -14.44 -1.98 -6.49
CA LEU A 41 -14.52 -3.21 -5.68
C LEU A 41 -13.92 -3.00 -4.29
N VAL A 42 -13.11 -1.95 -4.11
CA VAL A 42 -12.55 -1.55 -2.82
C VAL A 42 -13.37 -0.38 -2.27
N ARG A 43 -13.86 -0.51 -1.04
CA ARG A 43 -14.59 0.54 -0.33
C ARG A 43 -13.60 1.38 0.47
N GLU A 44 -13.82 2.69 0.55
CA GLU A 44 -13.03 3.51 1.44
C GLU A 44 -13.38 3.20 2.91
N SER A 45 -12.35 3.02 3.74
CA SER A 45 -12.52 2.81 5.17
C SER A 45 -11.71 3.85 5.95
N ASN A 46 -12.31 4.41 7.00
CA ASN A 46 -11.61 5.25 7.98
C ASN A 46 -10.85 4.42 9.02
N ILE A 47 -11.07 3.11 9.04
CA ILE A 47 -10.33 2.18 9.88
C ILE A 47 -9.07 1.77 9.13
N LYS A 48 -7.93 1.97 9.76
CA LYS A 48 -6.60 1.73 9.18
C LYS A 48 -5.74 0.90 10.13
N PRO A 49 -4.82 0.06 9.62
CA PRO A 49 -3.87 -0.65 10.47
C PRO A 49 -2.95 0.33 11.19
N SER A 50 -2.74 0.14 12.49
CA SER A 50 -1.72 0.85 13.26
C SER A 50 -0.48 0.00 13.49
N GLN A 51 -0.65 -1.30 13.63
CA GLN A 51 0.44 -2.25 13.79
C GLN A 51 0.00 -3.65 13.34
N ALA A 52 0.92 -4.41 12.74
CA ALA A 52 0.77 -5.83 12.50
C ALA A 52 1.97 -6.58 13.10
N ASN A 53 1.71 -7.61 13.90
CA ASN A 53 2.71 -8.54 14.40
C ASN A 53 2.54 -9.87 13.66
N TYR A 54 3.64 -10.44 13.17
CA TYR A 54 3.56 -11.66 12.38
C TYR A 54 4.77 -12.56 12.63
N ASN A 55 4.54 -13.86 12.55
CA ASN A 55 5.53 -14.89 12.86
C ASN A 55 5.60 -15.92 11.73
N VAL A 56 6.80 -16.33 11.36
CA VAL A 56 7.05 -17.52 10.56
C VAL A 56 7.44 -18.68 11.49
N ILE A 57 7.12 -19.92 11.08
CA ILE A 57 7.27 -21.11 11.97
C ILE A 57 8.70 -21.30 12.47
N GLU A 58 9.69 -21.18 11.58
CA GLU A 58 11.11 -21.37 11.90
C GLU A 58 11.89 -20.04 11.82
N GLY A 59 11.19 -18.90 11.92
CA GLY A 59 11.77 -17.59 11.70
C GLY A 59 11.71 -16.67 12.91
N THR A 60 12.10 -15.44 12.66
CA THR A 60 12.00 -14.35 13.65
C THR A 60 10.59 -13.79 13.67
N GLN A 61 10.16 -13.36 14.84
CA GLN A 61 8.99 -12.51 14.98
C GLN A 61 9.26 -11.16 14.30
N SER A 62 8.28 -10.64 13.57
CA SER A 62 8.35 -9.34 12.92
C SER A 62 7.13 -8.49 13.28
N ARG A 63 7.27 -7.19 13.16
CA ARG A 63 6.13 -6.27 13.23
C ARG A 63 6.29 -5.13 12.24
N THR A 64 5.18 -4.65 11.71
CA THR A 64 5.10 -3.41 10.93
C THR A 64 4.23 -2.42 11.66
N THR A 65 4.71 -1.20 11.86
CA THR A 65 3.99 -0.08 12.47
C THR A 65 3.69 0.94 11.37
N TYR A 66 2.45 1.42 11.34
CA TYR A 66 1.93 2.36 10.35
C TYR A 66 1.70 3.72 10.99
N PHE A 67 2.21 4.77 10.37
CA PHE A 67 2.09 6.14 10.83
C PHE A 67 1.29 6.96 9.83
N TYR A 68 0.34 7.72 10.30
CA TYR A 68 -0.57 8.54 9.49
C TYR A 68 -0.36 10.01 9.79
N ASP A 69 -0.50 10.87 8.76
CA ASP A 69 -0.55 12.31 8.97
C ASP A 69 -1.83 12.68 9.75
N GLU A 70 -1.70 13.46 10.82
CA GLU A 70 -2.82 13.82 11.68
C GLU A 70 -3.82 14.78 11.01
N SER A 71 -3.45 15.41 9.90
CA SER A 71 -4.28 16.43 9.23
C SER A 71 -5.22 15.87 8.17
N ASP A 72 -4.84 14.81 7.49
CA ASP A 72 -5.57 14.24 6.36
C ASP A 72 -5.62 12.71 6.38
N PHE A 73 -4.99 12.09 7.40
CA PHE A 73 -4.94 10.63 7.62
C PHE A 73 -4.33 9.83 6.49
N THR A 74 -3.51 10.47 5.65
CA THR A 74 -2.68 9.75 4.68
C THR A 74 -1.59 8.96 5.38
N LEU A 75 -1.26 7.79 4.85
CA LEU A 75 -0.19 6.95 5.37
C LEU A 75 1.17 7.61 5.09
N SER A 76 1.82 8.14 6.11
CA SER A 76 3.09 8.86 5.95
C SER A 76 4.30 7.94 5.99
N GLU A 77 4.24 6.87 6.79
CA GLU A 77 5.40 6.00 7.04
C GLU A 77 4.96 4.60 7.48
N GLU A 78 5.70 3.59 7.02
CA GLU A 78 5.63 2.21 7.50
C GLU A 78 7.03 1.79 7.99
N ILE A 79 7.15 1.27 9.21
CA ILE A 79 8.41 0.73 9.75
C ILE A 79 8.24 -0.74 10.06
N THR A 80 9.09 -1.57 9.46
CA THR A 80 9.19 -2.99 9.79
C THR A 80 10.41 -3.26 10.66
N GLU A 81 10.20 -4.02 11.71
CA GLU A 81 11.21 -4.44 12.67
C GLU A 81 11.19 -5.98 12.79
N SER A 82 12.34 -6.57 13.11
CA SER A 82 12.46 -7.98 13.48
C SER A 82 12.95 -8.11 14.93
N TYR A 83 12.56 -9.21 15.58
CA TYR A 83 12.94 -9.51 16.96
C TYR A 83 13.95 -10.65 17.02
N SER A 84 15.11 -10.42 17.68
CA SER A 84 16.04 -11.48 18.07
C SER A 84 16.38 -11.40 19.56
N ASP A 85 17.15 -10.41 19.99
CA ASP A 85 17.41 -10.07 21.41
C ASP A 85 16.78 -8.73 21.79
N GLY A 86 15.85 -8.25 20.98
CA GLY A 86 15.14 -6.97 21.02
C GLY A 86 14.70 -6.59 19.62
N TRP A 87 13.79 -5.64 19.53
CA TRP A 87 13.31 -5.12 18.25
C TRP A 87 14.40 -4.33 17.54
N THR A 88 14.65 -4.68 16.29
CA THR A 88 15.63 -4.02 15.41
C THR A 88 14.95 -3.63 14.10
N ASN A 89 15.15 -2.39 13.67
CA ASN A 89 14.66 -1.91 12.38
C ASN A 89 15.18 -2.78 11.24
N VAL A 90 14.34 -3.01 10.24
CA VAL A 90 14.65 -3.76 9.00
C VAL A 90 14.44 -2.88 7.80
N SER A 91 13.23 -2.38 7.60
CA SER A 91 12.86 -1.55 6.47
C SER A 91 11.92 -0.42 6.88
N ARG A 92 11.91 0.63 6.08
CA ARG A 92 11.01 1.77 6.19
C ARG A 92 10.50 2.17 4.81
N ILE A 93 9.22 2.49 4.72
CA ILE A 93 8.63 3.10 3.53
C ILE A 93 8.07 4.44 3.95
N THR A 94 8.33 5.49 3.17
CA THR A 94 7.76 6.83 3.37
C THR A 94 7.06 7.29 2.11
N TYR A 95 6.05 8.14 2.26
CA TYR A 95 5.18 8.60 1.18
C TYR A 95 5.10 10.11 1.16
N GLU A 96 5.12 10.70 -0.04
CA GLU A 96 4.83 12.10 -0.28
C GLU A 96 3.56 12.21 -1.14
N TYR A 97 2.69 13.15 -0.80
CA TYR A 97 1.37 13.31 -1.43
C TYR A 97 1.20 14.68 -2.05
N ASP A 98 0.36 14.77 -3.08
CA ASP A 98 -0.17 16.04 -3.55
C ASP A 98 -1.31 16.55 -2.61
N PHE A 99 -1.88 17.73 -2.95
CA PHE A 99 -2.96 18.31 -2.15
C PHE A 99 -4.31 17.57 -2.30
N ASN A 100 -4.45 16.65 -3.28
CA ASN A 100 -5.62 15.79 -3.46
C ASN A 100 -5.50 14.47 -2.70
N GLY A 101 -4.34 14.18 -2.08
CA GLY A 101 -4.06 12.93 -1.42
C GLY A 101 -3.50 11.85 -2.34
N ASN A 102 -3.09 12.17 -3.57
CA ASN A 102 -2.42 11.24 -4.46
C ASN A 102 -0.94 11.10 -4.08
N VAL A 103 -0.40 9.90 -4.06
CA VAL A 103 1.02 9.64 -3.80
C VAL A 103 1.85 10.21 -4.95
N LEU A 104 2.73 11.15 -4.68
CA LEU A 104 3.71 11.67 -5.66
C LEU A 104 4.99 10.85 -5.68
N GLU A 105 5.50 10.54 -4.50
CA GLU A 105 6.73 9.78 -4.34
C GLU A 105 6.61 8.78 -3.19
N MET A 106 7.28 7.65 -3.33
CA MET A 106 7.46 6.63 -2.31
C MET A 106 8.94 6.32 -2.22
N TYR A 107 9.48 6.31 -1.01
CA TYR A 107 10.85 5.88 -0.74
C TYR A 107 10.83 4.62 0.09
N SER A 108 11.61 3.62 -0.34
CA SER A 108 11.88 2.45 0.46
C SER A 108 13.33 2.48 0.91
N GLN A 109 13.51 2.25 2.19
CA GLN A 109 14.79 2.36 2.90
C GLN A 109 15.07 1.09 3.69
N MET A 110 16.34 0.78 3.86
CA MET A 110 16.82 -0.33 4.67
C MET A 110 17.62 0.19 5.86
N TRP A 111 17.49 -0.52 6.99
CA TRP A 111 18.30 -0.23 8.17
C TRP A 111 19.66 -0.90 8.07
N MET A 112 20.73 -0.12 7.93
CA MET A 112 22.10 -0.64 7.84
C MET A 112 23.05 0.18 8.71
N ALA A 113 23.83 -0.49 9.53
CA ALA A 113 24.86 0.11 10.37
C ALA A 113 24.35 1.32 11.21
N GLY A 114 23.12 1.26 11.70
CA GLY A 114 22.53 2.28 12.57
C GLY A 114 21.90 3.47 11.84
N ASN A 115 21.71 3.38 10.51
CA ASN A 115 21.12 4.43 9.70
C ASN A 115 20.13 3.86 8.66
N TRP A 116 19.14 4.65 8.28
CA TRP A 116 18.30 4.40 7.12
C TRP A 116 19.07 4.71 5.83
N MET A 117 19.05 3.78 4.89
CA MET A 117 19.66 3.93 3.58
C MET A 117 18.58 3.80 2.51
N ASP A 118 18.48 4.81 1.64
CA ASP A 118 17.57 4.78 0.50
C ASP A 118 17.95 3.65 -0.46
N VAL A 119 16.97 2.87 -0.89
CA VAL A 119 17.16 1.73 -1.81
C VAL A 119 16.31 1.89 -3.06
N ILE A 120 15.02 2.20 -2.90
CA ILE A 120 14.09 2.39 -4.01
C ILE A 120 13.37 3.73 -3.83
N ARG A 121 13.15 4.40 -4.97
CA ARG A 121 12.23 5.50 -5.14
C ARG A 121 11.23 5.13 -6.22
N ALA A 122 9.95 5.35 -5.97
CA ALA A 122 8.91 5.32 -6.98
C ALA A 122 8.31 6.71 -7.12
N THR A 123 8.13 7.18 -8.35
CA THR A 123 7.45 8.45 -8.68
C THR A 123 6.19 8.16 -9.48
N PHE A 124 5.13 8.87 -9.18
CA PHE A 124 3.80 8.64 -9.73
C PHE A 124 3.32 9.83 -10.54
N GLU A 125 2.81 9.57 -11.74
CA GLU A 125 2.09 10.54 -12.56
C GLU A 125 0.63 10.14 -12.70
N TYR A 126 -0.24 11.14 -12.89
CA TYR A 126 -1.69 10.97 -12.91
C TYR A 126 -2.32 11.63 -14.14
N ASP A 127 -3.40 11.02 -14.65
CA ASP A 127 -4.36 11.66 -15.56
C ASP A 127 -5.71 11.78 -14.82
N GLY A 128 -6.01 12.99 -14.33
CA GLY A 128 -7.07 13.21 -13.35
C GLY A 128 -6.73 12.50 -12.03
N ASP A 129 -7.62 11.62 -11.57
CA ASP A 129 -7.44 10.83 -10.34
C ASP A 129 -6.81 9.44 -10.61
N LEU A 130 -6.52 9.13 -11.88
CA LEU A 130 -6.00 7.84 -12.29
C LEU A 130 -4.49 7.88 -12.47
N VAL A 131 -3.78 6.88 -11.93
CA VAL A 131 -2.33 6.73 -12.16
C VAL A 131 -2.08 6.51 -13.65
N SER A 132 -1.25 7.32 -14.29
CA SER A 132 -0.87 7.18 -15.70
C SER A 132 0.50 6.55 -15.89
N GLU A 133 1.47 6.86 -15.03
CA GLU A 133 2.81 6.25 -15.05
C GLU A 133 3.37 6.12 -13.63
N VAL A 134 4.12 5.06 -13.38
CA VAL A 134 4.97 4.89 -12.18
C VAL A 134 6.37 4.56 -12.63
N VAL A 135 7.37 5.31 -12.17
CA VAL A 135 8.79 5.05 -12.46
C VAL A 135 9.49 4.60 -11.18
N TYR A 136 10.16 3.45 -11.26
CA TYR A 136 10.97 2.90 -10.17
C TYR A 136 12.45 3.14 -10.45
N GLN A 137 13.14 3.67 -9.46
CA GLN A 137 14.57 3.94 -9.47
C GLN A 137 15.25 3.26 -8.29
N PHE A 138 16.46 2.74 -8.52
CA PHE A 138 17.28 2.17 -7.46
C PHE A 138 18.42 3.12 -7.13
N ASN A 139 18.77 3.17 -5.84
CA ASN A 139 19.94 3.94 -5.38
C ASN A 139 21.22 3.13 -5.62
N MET A 140 22.01 3.57 -6.60
CA MET A 140 23.28 2.95 -6.97
C MET A 140 24.45 3.79 -6.48
N GLY A 141 24.77 3.67 -5.16
CA GLY A 141 25.92 4.36 -4.57
C GLY A 141 25.75 5.88 -4.42
N GLY A 142 24.52 6.36 -4.21
CA GLY A 142 24.18 7.77 -3.99
C GLY A 142 23.59 8.49 -5.20
N SER A 143 23.36 7.76 -6.30
CA SER A 143 22.60 8.26 -7.46
C SER A 143 21.39 7.35 -7.75
N TRP A 144 20.28 7.95 -8.16
CA TRP A 144 19.08 7.25 -8.58
C TRP A 144 19.19 6.85 -10.05
N GLU A 145 19.05 5.54 -10.32
CA GLU A 145 19.06 4.99 -11.67
C GLU A 145 17.72 4.33 -11.98
N ASN A 146 17.17 4.63 -13.17
CA ASN A 146 15.96 4.00 -13.64
C ASN A 146 16.13 2.49 -13.71
N GLN A 147 15.06 1.74 -13.34
CA GLN A 147 15.03 0.28 -13.42
C GLN A 147 13.82 -0.21 -14.19
N MET A 148 12.65 0.25 -13.80
CA MET A 148 11.37 -0.21 -14.35
C MET A 148 10.39 0.96 -14.39
N LYS A 149 9.42 0.89 -15.28
CA LYS A 149 8.24 1.74 -15.22
C LYS A 149 6.99 0.98 -15.66
N GLU A 150 5.88 1.42 -15.12
CA GLU A 150 4.53 0.98 -15.45
C GLU A 150 3.80 2.13 -16.15
N VAL A 151 3.17 1.84 -17.28
CA VAL A 151 2.34 2.81 -18.01
C VAL A 151 0.91 2.27 -18.07
N TYR A 152 -0.03 3.04 -17.56
CA TYR A 152 -1.43 2.66 -17.41
C TYR A 152 -2.28 3.28 -18.51
N ASN A 153 -3.23 2.51 -19.04
CA ASN A 153 -4.21 2.99 -20.00
C ASN A 153 -5.59 2.40 -19.66
N TYR A 154 -6.58 3.29 -19.53
CA TYR A 154 -7.92 2.97 -19.11
C TYR A 154 -8.90 3.20 -20.28
N ASN A 155 -9.64 2.15 -20.66
CA ASN A 155 -10.59 2.20 -21.75
C ASN A 155 -11.88 1.44 -21.39
N GLY A 156 -12.77 2.09 -20.67
CA GLY A 156 -14.03 1.50 -20.20
C GLY A 156 -13.79 0.28 -19.31
N ASP A 157 -14.32 -0.87 -19.74
CA ASP A 157 -14.20 -2.14 -19.00
C ASP A 157 -12.87 -2.87 -19.23
N GLN A 158 -11.98 -2.29 -20.02
CA GLN A 158 -10.65 -2.84 -20.28
C GLN A 158 -9.55 -1.87 -19.86
N TRP A 159 -8.57 -2.37 -19.15
CA TRP A 159 -7.38 -1.62 -18.74
C TRP A 159 -6.11 -2.35 -19.09
N THR A 160 -5.06 -1.59 -19.37
CA THR A 160 -3.75 -2.17 -19.62
C THR A 160 -2.70 -1.53 -18.75
N VAL A 161 -1.74 -2.35 -18.32
CA VAL A 161 -0.49 -1.89 -17.70
C VAL A 161 0.66 -2.44 -18.52
N LEU A 162 1.45 -1.55 -19.10
CA LEU A 162 2.62 -1.91 -19.87
C LEU A 162 3.87 -1.69 -19.02
N LEU A 163 4.60 -2.77 -18.75
CA LEU A 163 5.85 -2.72 -18.01
C LEU A 163 7.02 -2.51 -18.97
N TRP A 164 7.93 -1.62 -18.55
CA TRP A 164 9.15 -1.29 -19.28
C TRP A 164 10.34 -1.48 -18.36
N SER A 165 11.39 -2.12 -18.86
CA SER A 165 12.69 -2.21 -18.19
C SER A 165 13.68 -1.19 -18.76
N TRP A 166 14.54 -0.68 -17.91
CA TRP A 166 15.62 0.23 -18.30
C TRP A 166 16.90 -0.57 -18.59
N ASN A 167 17.48 -0.43 -19.78
CA ASN A 167 18.70 -1.14 -20.16
C ASN A 167 20.00 -0.31 -19.95
N GLY A 168 19.91 0.81 -19.23
CA GLY A 168 21.01 1.76 -19.01
C GLY A 168 21.02 2.92 -19.99
N THR A 169 20.24 2.89 -21.07
CA THR A 169 20.19 3.94 -22.10
C THR A 169 18.78 4.22 -22.60
N THR A 170 17.94 3.19 -22.72
CA THR A 170 16.58 3.29 -23.26
C THR A 170 15.64 2.36 -22.51
N TRP A 171 14.36 2.69 -22.58
CA TRP A 171 13.27 1.84 -22.11
C TRP A 171 12.93 0.78 -23.17
N THR A 172 12.72 -0.46 -22.73
CA THR A 172 12.21 -1.57 -23.56
C THR A 172 10.97 -2.16 -22.89
N SER A 173 9.91 -2.37 -23.67
CA SER A 173 8.69 -2.99 -23.16
C SER A 173 8.92 -4.50 -22.97
N ASP A 174 8.56 -4.99 -21.78
CA ASP A 174 8.79 -6.38 -21.41
C ASP A 174 7.50 -7.16 -21.26
N GLU A 175 6.54 -6.64 -20.50
CA GLU A 175 5.29 -7.34 -20.18
C GLU A 175 4.09 -6.41 -20.38
N LEU A 176 2.97 -7.00 -20.80
CA LEU A 176 1.67 -6.34 -20.94
C LEU A 176 0.63 -7.08 -20.10
N TYR A 177 0.00 -6.37 -19.21
CA TYR A 177 -1.13 -6.82 -18.40
C TYR A 177 -2.40 -6.22 -18.97
N THR A 178 -3.34 -7.07 -19.36
CA THR A 178 -4.65 -6.64 -19.86
C THR A 178 -5.74 -7.14 -18.93
N TYR A 179 -6.47 -6.22 -18.33
CA TYR A 179 -7.61 -6.49 -17.48
C TYR A 179 -8.89 -6.25 -18.26
N THR A 180 -9.80 -7.22 -18.19
CA THR A 180 -11.12 -7.09 -18.82
C THR A 180 -12.17 -7.51 -17.80
N ARG A 181 -13.15 -6.66 -17.53
CA ARG A 181 -14.31 -6.97 -16.68
C ARG A 181 -15.49 -7.38 -17.56
N ASP A 182 -16.08 -8.53 -17.27
CA ASP A 182 -17.32 -9.00 -17.88
C ASP A 182 -18.28 -9.49 -16.78
N SER A 183 -19.30 -8.69 -16.50
CA SER A 183 -20.33 -8.99 -15.49
C SER A 183 -19.72 -9.35 -14.12
N ASN A 184 -19.69 -10.64 -13.80
CA ASN A 184 -19.19 -11.18 -12.54
C ASN A 184 -17.79 -11.80 -12.64
N THR A 185 -17.06 -11.52 -13.71
CA THR A 185 -15.67 -12.00 -13.89
C THR A 185 -14.75 -10.85 -14.21
N ILE A 186 -13.50 -10.95 -13.73
CA ILE A 186 -12.40 -10.11 -14.16
C ILE A 186 -11.31 -11.03 -14.67
N GLU A 187 -10.92 -10.84 -15.93
CA GLU A 187 -9.81 -11.58 -16.54
C GLU A 187 -8.58 -10.69 -16.58
N LEU A 188 -7.46 -11.19 -16.09
CA LEU A 188 -6.13 -10.63 -16.26
C LEU A 188 -5.34 -11.50 -17.22
N LEU A 189 -5.04 -11.01 -18.42
CA LEU A 189 -4.13 -11.63 -19.37
C LEU A 189 -2.73 -11.02 -19.21
N VAL A 190 -1.73 -11.85 -19.02
CA VAL A 190 -0.31 -11.46 -18.97
C VAL A 190 0.39 -11.94 -20.23
N GLN A 191 1.09 -11.03 -20.89
CA GLN A 191 1.85 -11.30 -22.10
C GLN A 191 3.26 -10.74 -21.97
N TYR A 192 4.23 -11.40 -22.59
CA TYR A 192 5.60 -10.92 -22.69
C TYR A 192 5.98 -10.60 -24.13
N MET A 193 6.97 -9.74 -24.33
CA MET A 193 7.45 -9.35 -25.66
C MET A 193 8.55 -10.29 -26.14
N GLU A 194 8.30 -11.01 -27.24
CA GLU A 194 9.29 -11.87 -27.90
C GLU A 194 9.24 -11.71 -29.42
N GLY A 195 10.39 -11.47 -30.04
CA GLY A 195 10.50 -11.33 -31.48
C GLY A 195 9.70 -10.17 -32.10
N GLY A 196 9.33 -9.18 -31.31
CA GLY A 196 8.52 -8.03 -31.72
C GLY A 196 7.00 -8.27 -31.69
N ALA A 197 6.56 -9.36 -31.06
CA ALA A 197 5.14 -9.68 -30.86
C ALA A 197 4.86 -10.09 -29.41
N TRP A 198 3.64 -9.78 -28.94
CA TRP A 198 3.16 -10.20 -27.63
C TRP A 198 2.85 -11.71 -27.66
N GLN A 199 3.41 -12.44 -26.70
CA GLN A 199 3.18 -13.86 -26.48
C GLN A 199 2.43 -14.05 -25.15
N ASN A 200 1.47 -14.98 -25.10
CA ASN A 200 0.77 -15.31 -23.88
C ASN A 200 1.73 -15.94 -22.85
N GLU A 201 1.59 -15.58 -21.59
CA GLU A 201 2.33 -16.15 -20.47
C GLU A 201 1.40 -16.76 -19.44
N ALA A 202 0.49 -15.93 -18.92
CA ALA A 202 -0.39 -16.31 -17.83
C ALA A 202 -1.77 -15.66 -17.95
N MET A 203 -2.74 -16.25 -17.30
CA MET A 203 -4.10 -15.70 -17.16
C MET A 203 -4.59 -15.90 -15.74
N GLN A 204 -5.25 -14.90 -15.19
CA GLN A 204 -5.96 -14.99 -13.92
C GLN A 204 -7.44 -14.69 -14.17
N ILE A 205 -8.33 -15.54 -13.68
CA ILE A 205 -9.78 -15.35 -13.77
C ILE A 205 -10.29 -15.19 -12.35
N ILE A 206 -10.87 -14.03 -12.06
CA ILE A 206 -11.44 -13.67 -10.77
C ILE A 206 -12.97 -13.75 -10.91
N THR A 207 -13.62 -14.58 -10.11
CA THR A 207 -15.06 -14.73 -10.09
C THR A 207 -15.63 -13.99 -8.89
N LEU A 208 -16.66 -13.18 -9.13
CA LEU A 208 -17.38 -12.40 -8.13
C LEU A 208 -18.76 -12.98 -7.88
N ASP A 209 -19.27 -12.85 -6.65
CA ASP A 209 -20.68 -13.09 -6.35
C ASP A 209 -21.54 -11.85 -6.69
N PHE A 210 -22.84 -11.92 -6.32
CA PHE A 210 -23.80 -10.84 -6.57
C PHE A 210 -23.49 -9.57 -5.76
N ASP A 211 -22.81 -9.71 -4.62
CA ASP A 211 -22.41 -8.60 -3.75
C ASP A 211 -21.00 -8.08 -4.08
N GLU A 212 -20.43 -8.53 -5.23
CA GLU A 212 -19.09 -8.20 -5.72
C GLU A 212 -17.95 -8.74 -4.84
N ASN A 213 -18.20 -9.76 -4.02
CA ASN A 213 -17.14 -10.44 -3.28
C ASN A 213 -16.42 -11.44 -4.19
N ILE A 214 -15.10 -11.56 -4.04
CA ILE A 214 -14.30 -12.55 -4.77
C ILE A 214 -14.59 -13.94 -4.22
N THR A 215 -15.16 -14.84 -5.03
CA THR A 215 -15.43 -16.22 -4.63
C THR A 215 -14.37 -17.22 -5.08
N GLU A 216 -13.72 -16.92 -6.21
CA GLU A 216 -12.64 -17.74 -6.75
C GLU A 216 -11.63 -16.88 -7.51
N VAL A 217 -10.37 -17.23 -7.42
CA VAL A 217 -9.28 -16.76 -8.28
C VAL A 217 -8.62 -17.97 -8.89
N LEU A 218 -8.73 -18.14 -10.21
CA LEU A 218 -8.15 -19.24 -10.97
C LEU A 218 -6.97 -18.72 -11.78
N TYR A 219 -5.80 -19.32 -11.58
CA TYR A 219 -4.58 -19.00 -12.31
C TYR A 219 -4.27 -20.10 -13.34
N LYS A 220 -3.91 -19.67 -14.56
CA LYS A 220 -3.58 -20.52 -15.70
C LYS A 220 -2.28 -20.09 -16.32
N GLU A 221 -1.51 -21.05 -16.85
CA GLU A 221 -0.34 -20.79 -17.65
C GLU A 221 -0.57 -21.15 -19.12
N TRP A 222 0.10 -20.44 -20.01
CA TRP A 222 0.04 -20.73 -21.43
C TRP A 222 1.04 -21.83 -21.80
N ASN A 223 0.52 -22.96 -22.29
CA ASN A 223 1.35 -24.00 -22.87
C ASN A 223 1.49 -23.76 -24.38
N SER A 224 2.67 -23.34 -24.82
CA SER A 224 2.95 -23.03 -26.23
C SER A 224 3.04 -24.27 -27.12
N GLU A 225 3.26 -25.46 -26.55
CA GLU A 225 3.32 -26.72 -27.30
C GLU A 225 1.91 -27.23 -27.61
N SER A 226 1.02 -27.23 -26.63
CA SER A 226 -0.39 -27.63 -26.82
C SER A 226 -1.27 -26.49 -27.34
N VAL A 227 -0.75 -25.24 -27.37
CA VAL A 227 -1.48 -24.02 -27.75
C VAL A 227 -2.77 -23.87 -26.93
N ASN A 228 -2.67 -24.07 -25.63
CA ASN A 228 -3.81 -24.04 -24.70
C ASN A 228 -3.44 -23.48 -23.33
N TRP A 229 -4.46 -23.00 -22.60
CA TRP A 229 -4.36 -22.62 -21.21
C TRP A 229 -4.45 -23.82 -20.30
N GLU A 230 -3.51 -23.99 -19.39
CA GLU A 230 -3.49 -25.06 -18.38
C GLU A 230 -3.73 -24.46 -16.99
N ASP A 231 -4.58 -25.13 -16.21
CA ASP A 231 -4.81 -24.75 -14.83
C ASP A 231 -3.54 -25.00 -14.00
N VAL A 232 -3.21 -24.07 -13.09
CA VAL A 232 -2.03 -24.16 -12.24
C VAL A 232 -2.44 -24.12 -10.77
N GLU A 233 -3.14 -23.07 -10.36
CA GLU A 233 -3.56 -22.88 -8.98
C GLU A 233 -4.92 -22.19 -8.91
N ARG A 234 -5.61 -22.38 -7.80
CA ARG A 234 -6.83 -21.62 -7.48
C ARG A 234 -6.92 -21.26 -6.02
N MET A 235 -7.56 -20.14 -5.75
CA MET A 235 -7.98 -19.73 -4.41
C MET A 235 -9.51 -19.66 -4.38
N THR A 236 -10.12 -20.16 -3.33
CA THR A 236 -11.57 -20.05 -3.08
C THR A 236 -11.80 -19.43 -1.71
N TYR A 237 -12.89 -18.65 -1.57
CA TYR A 237 -13.18 -17.85 -0.39
C TYR A 237 -14.55 -18.20 0.17
N THR A 238 -14.63 -18.32 1.49
CA THR A 238 -15.89 -18.49 2.24
C THR A 238 -16.20 -17.22 3.00
N TYR A 239 -17.45 -16.74 2.91
CA TYR A 239 -17.88 -15.49 3.52
C TYR A 239 -18.88 -15.72 4.64
N GLU A 240 -18.73 -14.98 5.74
CA GLU A 240 -19.71 -14.85 6.82
C GLU A 240 -19.88 -13.38 7.19
N GLY A 241 -21.12 -12.88 7.22
CA GLY A 241 -21.41 -11.49 7.61
C GLY A 241 -20.78 -10.41 6.73
N GLY A 242 -20.43 -10.73 5.48
CA GLY A 242 -19.83 -9.79 4.51
C GLY A 242 -18.30 -9.74 4.53
N VAL A 243 -17.64 -10.58 5.32
CA VAL A 243 -16.19 -10.75 5.33
C VAL A 243 -15.80 -12.19 4.99
N TYR A 244 -14.66 -12.41 4.34
CA TYR A 244 -14.20 -13.77 4.11
C TYR A 244 -13.53 -14.33 5.38
N THR A 245 -14.00 -15.47 5.84
CA THR A 245 -13.51 -16.14 7.06
C THR A 245 -12.54 -17.25 6.77
N GLU A 246 -12.58 -17.79 5.56
CA GLU A 246 -11.70 -18.87 5.12
C GLU A 246 -11.26 -18.65 3.68
N GLN A 247 -10.05 -19.09 3.39
CA GLN A 247 -9.45 -19.11 2.06
C GLN A 247 -8.75 -20.44 1.87
N TYR A 248 -9.00 -21.12 0.75
CA TYR A 248 -8.31 -22.34 0.34
C TYR A 248 -7.45 -22.05 -0.89
N HIS A 249 -6.21 -22.47 -0.85
CA HIS A 249 -5.29 -22.45 -1.99
C HIS A 249 -5.01 -23.88 -2.41
N GLN A 250 -5.23 -24.17 -3.67
CA GLN A 250 -5.07 -25.50 -4.26
C GLN A 250 -4.23 -25.43 -5.52
N ILE A 251 -3.43 -26.46 -5.76
CA ILE A 251 -2.57 -26.61 -6.94
C ILE A 251 -3.14 -27.70 -7.83
N TRP A 252 -3.06 -27.49 -9.15
CA TRP A 252 -3.46 -28.48 -10.14
C TRP A 252 -2.33 -29.47 -10.43
N ASN A 253 -2.55 -30.77 -10.19
CA ASN A 253 -1.56 -31.83 -10.45
C ASN A 253 -1.64 -32.44 -11.86
N GLY A 254 -2.43 -31.89 -12.78
CA GLY A 254 -2.70 -32.40 -14.11
C GLY A 254 -3.96 -33.29 -14.20
N ALA A 255 -4.59 -33.66 -13.07
CA ALA A 255 -5.78 -34.49 -13.01
C ALA A 255 -6.80 -34.05 -11.97
N ALA A 256 -6.35 -33.47 -10.86
CA ALA A 256 -7.20 -33.00 -9.77
C ALA A 256 -6.54 -31.79 -9.05
N TRP A 257 -7.36 -31.06 -8.32
CA TRP A 257 -6.93 -30.04 -7.39
C TRP A 257 -6.43 -30.68 -6.09
N GLU A 258 -5.24 -30.32 -5.66
CA GLU A 258 -4.62 -30.74 -4.41
C GLU A 258 -4.55 -29.56 -3.46
N ASP A 259 -4.92 -29.78 -2.18
CA ASP A 259 -4.86 -28.77 -1.14
C ASP A 259 -3.41 -28.44 -0.80
N GLU A 260 -3.07 -27.15 -0.80
CA GLU A 260 -1.73 -26.66 -0.44
C GLU A 260 -1.77 -25.81 0.82
N HIS A 261 -2.58 -24.72 0.83
CA HIS A 261 -2.73 -23.85 1.98
C HIS A 261 -4.20 -23.66 2.35
N TYR A 262 -4.44 -23.46 3.64
CA TYR A 262 -5.71 -23.08 4.21
C TYR A 262 -5.50 -21.92 5.17
N TYR A 263 -6.31 -20.87 5.03
CA TYR A 263 -6.23 -19.69 5.86
C TYR A 263 -7.54 -19.47 6.59
N THR A 264 -7.45 -19.03 7.85
CA THR A 264 -8.61 -18.63 8.65
C THR A 264 -8.40 -17.24 9.22
N TYR A 265 -9.53 -16.53 9.38
CA TYR A 265 -9.51 -15.13 9.82
C TYR A 265 -10.54 -14.90 10.91
N ASP A 266 -10.11 -14.27 12.01
CA ASP A 266 -10.98 -13.74 13.04
C ASP A 266 -11.19 -12.23 12.85
N TYR A 267 -12.43 -11.78 12.96
CA TYR A 267 -12.82 -10.39 12.75
C TYR A 267 -13.40 -9.75 14.02
N ASP A 268 -13.32 -8.43 14.12
CA ASP A 268 -14.09 -7.67 15.08
C ASP A 268 -15.53 -7.40 14.58
N GLU A 269 -16.35 -6.73 15.41
CA GLU A 269 -17.73 -6.38 15.09
C GLU A 269 -17.86 -5.39 13.92
N ASN A 270 -16.76 -4.74 13.51
CA ASN A 270 -16.71 -3.77 12.43
C ASN A 270 -16.11 -4.37 11.13
N GLY A 271 -16.01 -5.71 11.05
CA GLY A 271 -15.51 -6.41 9.87
C GLY A 271 -14.01 -6.16 9.60
N ASN A 272 -13.21 -6.02 10.66
CA ASN A 272 -11.77 -5.89 10.56
C ASN A 272 -11.08 -7.18 11.03
N ALA A 273 -10.21 -7.74 10.19
CA ALA A 273 -9.42 -8.90 10.56
C ALA A 273 -8.45 -8.56 11.71
N LYS A 274 -8.51 -9.34 12.77
CA LYS A 274 -7.65 -9.21 13.95
C LYS A 274 -6.56 -10.26 13.98
N ILE A 275 -6.91 -11.49 13.61
CA ILE A 275 -6.01 -12.64 13.59
C ILE A 275 -6.17 -13.33 12.24
N GLY A 276 -5.05 -13.64 11.60
CA GLY A 276 -4.96 -14.50 10.43
C GLY A 276 -4.04 -15.68 10.74
N LEU A 277 -4.44 -16.89 10.37
CA LEU A 277 -3.67 -18.11 10.55
C LEU A 277 -3.49 -18.78 9.19
N CYS A 278 -2.30 -19.36 8.98
CA CYS A 278 -1.98 -20.17 7.82
C CYS A 278 -1.72 -21.62 8.22
N PHE A 279 -2.24 -22.54 7.45
CA PHE A 279 -2.01 -23.97 7.54
C PHE A 279 -1.57 -24.49 6.18
N VAL A 280 -0.73 -25.52 6.20
CA VAL A 280 -0.30 -26.24 5.00
C VAL A 280 -0.85 -27.66 5.05
N SER A 281 -1.15 -28.24 3.90
CA SER A 281 -1.59 -29.63 3.81
C SER A 281 -0.37 -30.56 3.92
N ASP A 282 -0.45 -31.60 4.74
CA ASP A 282 0.52 -32.70 4.77
C ASP A 282 0.04 -33.90 3.94
N GLY A 283 -1.05 -33.71 3.18
CA GLY A 283 -1.70 -34.73 2.35
C GLY A 283 -2.80 -35.51 3.07
N GLU A 284 -2.90 -35.41 4.40
CA GLU A 284 -3.94 -36.06 5.21
C GLU A 284 -4.66 -35.04 6.12
N THR A 285 -3.95 -34.05 6.65
CA THR A 285 -4.45 -33.05 7.60
C THR A 285 -3.86 -31.67 7.35
N TRP A 286 -4.45 -30.66 8.00
CA TRP A 286 -3.95 -29.29 8.02
C TRP A 286 -3.04 -29.10 9.23
N VAL A 287 -1.79 -28.69 8.99
CA VAL A 287 -0.79 -28.37 10.02
C VAL A 287 -0.39 -26.90 9.94
N PRO A 288 -0.06 -26.21 11.05
CA PRO A 288 0.43 -24.84 10.99
C PRO A 288 1.59 -24.71 9.99
N GLY A 289 1.52 -23.76 9.09
CA GLY A 289 2.48 -23.52 8.03
C GLY A 289 2.64 -22.03 7.73
N ASP A 290 3.59 -21.66 6.88
CA ASP A 290 3.81 -20.30 6.45
C ASP A 290 3.20 -20.09 5.06
N GLY A 291 2.55 -18.96 4.87
CA GLY A 291 1.95 -18.54 3.59
C GLY A 291 1.56 -17.07 3.57
N ASN A 292 0.94 -16.62 2.50
CA ASN A 292 0.51 -15.24 2.35
C ASN A 292 -0.86 -15.04 3.01
N ILE A 293 -0.87 -14.43 4.20
CA ILE A 293 -2.08 -14.10 4.96
C ILE A 293 -2.54 -12.70 4.59
N ASP A 294 -3.75 -12.59 4.08
CA ASP A 294 -4.37 -11.35 3.62
C ASP A 294 -5.33 -10.80 4.68
N MET A 295 -4.85 -9.84 5.48
CA MET A 295 -5.60 -9.21 6.56
C MET A 295 -6.50 -8.10 6.03
N ALA A 296 -7.78 -8.40 5.82
CA ALA A 296 -8.77 -7.43 5.36
C ALA A 296 -9.32 -6.57 6.51
N TYR A 297 -9.68 -5.32 6.24
CA TYR A 297 -10.31 -4.42 7.20
C TYR A 297 -11.37 -3.54 6.53
N GLY A 298 -12.25 -2.93 7.35
CA GLY A 298 -13.34 -2.11 6.88
C GLY A 298 -14.34 -2.87 6.00
N PHE A 299 -14.72 -4.10 6.37
CA PHE A 299 -15.57 -5.00 5.57
C PHE A 299 -14.99 -5.26 4.17
N ASN A 300 -13.75 -5.74 4.12
CA ASN A 300 -12.97 -5.98 2.90
C ASN A 300 -12.70 -4.73 2.05
N ALA A 301 -12.75 -3.53 2.67
CA ALA A 301 -12.46 -2.28 1.97
C ALA A 301 -11.00 -2.17 1.54
N ASP A 302 -10.09 -2.78 2.31
CA ASP A 302 -8.66 -2.78 2.03
C ASP A 302 -7.99 -4.00 2.69
N THR A 303 -6.78 -4.34 2.27
CA THR A 303 -6.07 -5.55 2.71
C THR A 303 -4.59 -5.27 2.90
N LYS A 304 -3.98 -5.91 3.89
CA LYS A 304 -2.52 -5.98 4.07
C LYS A 304 -2.09 -7.43 4.07
N SER A 305 -1.12 -7.78 3.23
CA SER A 305 -0.61 -9.15 3.07
C SER A 305 0.70 -9.35 3.81
N PHE A 306 0.84 -10.49 4.47
CA PHE A 306 2.01 -10.87 5.26
C PHE A 306 2.37 -12.33 4.97
N TYR A 307 3.63 -12.60 4.65
CA TYR A 307 4.12 -13.97 4.60
C TYR A 307 4.43 -14.45 6.02
N ALA A 308 3.58 -15.32 6.57
CA ALA A 308 3.64 -15.75 7.96
C ALA A 308 2.80 -17.02 8.21
N SER A 309 2.98 -17.63 9.38
CA SER A 309 2.07 -18.64 9.93
C SER A 309 0.93 -18.00 10.73
N THR A 310 1.18 -16.83 11.31
CA THR A 310 0.24 -16.10 12.15
C THR A 310 0.45 -14.61 12.01
N VAL A 311 -0.64 -13.87 11.85
CA VAL A 311 -0.66 -12.40 11.87
C VAL A 311 -1.66 -11.93 12.92
N GLU A 312 -1.27 -10.96 13.73
CA GLU A 312 -2.16 -10.22 14.62
C GLU A 312 -2.10 -8.74 14.25
N MET A 313 -3.25 -8.16 13.85
CA MET A 313 -3.34 -6.78 13.41
C MET A 313 -4.10 -5.93 14.43
N THR A 314 -3.52 -4.76 14.74
CA THR A 314 -4.14 -3.72 15.53
C THR A 314 -4.56 -2.58 14.61
N LEU A 315 -5.79 -2.09 14.78
CA LEU A 315 -6.38 -1.05 13.95
C LEU A 315 -6.64 0.21 14.76
N VAL A 316 -6.69 1.34 14.07
CA VAL A 316 -7.07 2.64 14.59
C VAL A 316 -8.25 3.18 13.77
N ASP A 317 -9.27 3.66 14.46
CA ASP A 317 -10.37 4.40 13.84
C ASP A 317 -9.99 5.88 13.73
N LEU A 318 -9.75 6.32 12.50
CA LEU A 318 -9.37 7.71 12.21
C LEU A 318 -10.59 8.64 12.18
N THR A 319 -11.83 8.13 12.21
CA THR A 319 -13.04 8.98 12.26
C THR A 319 -13.14 9.79 13.55
N GLY A 320 -12.73 9.22 14.69
CA GLY A 320 -12.74 9.90 15.98
C GLY A 320 -11.75 11.07 16.06
N LEU A 321 -10.76 11.13 15.19
CA LEU A 321 -9.83 12.26 15.09
C LEU A 321 -10.44 13.40 14.26
N ASN A 322 -11.40 13.10 13.38
CA ASN A 322 -12.13 14.07 12.56
C ASN A 322 -13.33 14.73 13.25
N GLU A 323 -13.81 14.26 14.41
CA GLU A 323 -14.90 14.95 15.11
C GLU A 323 -14.54 16.38 15.53
N ASN A 324 -13.25 16.77 15.43
CA ASN A 324 -12.80 18.14 15.58
C ASN A 324 -12.36 18.83 14.27
N ALA A 325 -12.38 18.13 13.13
CA ALA A 325 -12.26 18.73 11.80
C ALA A 325 -13.62 19.25 11.29
N GLN A 326 -14.41 19.84 12.14
CA GLN A 326 -15.33 20.88 11.71
C GLN A 326 -14.46 21.91 10.98
N ALA A 327 -14.71 22.12 9.67
CA ALA A 327 -13.98 23.11 8.88
C ALA A 327 -13.75 24.33 9.79
N ALA A 328 -12.46 24.63 10.03
CA ALA A 328 -12.11 25.59 11.07
C ALA A 328 -12.98 26.81 10.87
N SER A 329 -13.70 27.26 11.88
CA SER A 329 -14.61 28.40 11.79
C SER A 329 -13.84 29.70 11.49
N PHE A 330 -12.53 29.57 11.27
CA PHE A 330 -11.65 30.66 10.90
C PHE A 330 -10.84 30.31 9.63
N LYS A 331 -10.38 31.36 8.94
CA LYS A 331 -9.43 31.27 7.82
C LYS A 331 -8.16 32.01 8.19
N VAL A 332 -7.03 31.51 7.72
CA VAL A 332 -5.72 32.16 7.87
C VAL A 332 -5.08 32.36 6.50
N PHE A 333 -4.50 33.51 6.26
CA PHE A 333 -3.83 33.85 5.00
C PHE A 333 -2.76 34.94 5.20
N PRO A 334 -1.72 34.97 4.34
CA PRO A 334 -1.36 33.96 3.37
C PRO A 334 -0.82 32.71 4.05
N VAL A 335 -1.03 31.55 3.43
CA VAL A 335 -0.35 30.30 3.77
C VAL A 335 0.11 29.71 2.44
N PRO A 336 1.42 29.52 2.22
CA PRO A 336 2.55 29.81 3.12
C PRO A 336 2.76 31.30 3.44
N ALA A 337 3.17 31.58 4.70
CA ALA A 337 3.44 32.91 5.19
C ALA A 337 4.93 33.26 5.11
N GLU A 338 5.25 34.53 4.78
CA GLU A 338 6.65 35.03 4.82
C GLU A 338 6.93 35.88 6.07
N ASN A 339 6.07 36.86 6.34
CA ASN A 339 6.29 37.82 7.43
C ASN A 339 5.12 37.91 8.40
N GLU A 340 3.91 37.82 7.91
CA GLU A 340 2.71 37.92 8.74
C GLU A 340 1.59 37.02 8.25
N ILE A 341 0.72 36.61 9.17
CA ILE A 341 -0.55 35.94 8.89
C ILE A 341 -1.70 36.82 9.37
N GLN A 342 -2.81 36.73 8.66
CA GLN A 342 -4.09 37.35 9.05
C GLN A 342 -5.12 36.26 9.30
N ILE A 343 -5.79 36.34 10.45
CA ILE A 343 -6.80 35.39 10.90
C ILE A 343 -8.18 36.03 10.71
N GLN A 344 -9.02 35.35 9.97
CA GLN A 344 -10.42 35.71 9.78
C GLN A 344 -11.27 34.75 10.60
N ALA A 345 -11.71 35.17 11.77
CA ALA A 345 -12.53 34.40 12.71
C ALA A 345 -13.64 35.26 13.30
N GLU A 346 -14.85 34.72 13.50
CA GLU A 346 -15.88 35.32 14.29
C GLU A 346 -15.58 35.12 15.79
N GLY A 347 -15.95 36.09 16.64
CA GLY A 347 -15.73 35.97 18.08
C GLY A 347 -14.26 35.80 18.52
N PHE A 348 -13.29 36.18 17.68
CA PHE A 348 -11.86 36.03 17.98
C PHE A 348 -11.47 36.63 19.31
N GLN A 349 -10.77 35.87 20.17
CA GLN A 349 -10.20 36.30 21.43
C GLN A 349 -8.67 36.39 21.33
N LYS A 350 -7.99 35.29 20.98
CA LYS A 350 -6.54 35.20 20.82
C LYS A 350 -6.15 34.08 19.88
N ALA A 351 -4.89 34.08 19.46
CA ALA A 351 -4.28 32.99 18.75
C ALA A 351 -2.90 32.66 19.30
N GLU A 352 -2.54 31.40 19.23
CA GLU A 352 -1.26 30.85 19.70
C GLU A 352 -0.64 30.03 18.59
N ILE A 353 0.70 30.11 18.42
CA ILE A 353 1.46 29.29 17.48
C ILE A 353 2.33 28.31 18.26
N TYR A 354 2.29 27.05 17.86
CA TYR A 354 3.05 25.95 18.43
C TYR A 354 3.94 25.29 17.36
N ASN A 355 5.08 24.73 17.80
CA ASN A 355 5.79 23.78 16.96
C ASN A 355 5.12 22.40 17.00
N LEU A 356 5.56 21.47 16.14
CA LEU A 356 5.00 20.12 16.05
C LEU A 356 5.22 19.27 17.32
N THR A 357 6.12 19.68 18.22
CA THR A 357 6.32 19.02 19.53
C THR A 357 5.39 19.57 20.63
N GLY A 358 4.46 20.49 20.27
CA GLY A 358 3.49 21.08 21.19
C GLY A 358 4.03 22.22 22.06
N GLN A 359 5.25 22.71 21.81
CA GLN A 359 5.80 23.86 22.50
C GLN A 359 5.21 25.15 21.94
N LYS A 360 4.60 25.98 22.81
CA LYS A 360 4.10 27.31 22.43
C LYS A 360 5.25 28.25 22.09
N LEU A 361 5.23 28.80 20.89
CA LEU A 361 6.24 29.73 20.37
C LEU A 361 5.79 31.18 20.40
N MET A 362 4.50 31.43 20.12
CA MET A 362 3.94 32.78 20.01
C MET A 362 2.51 32.82 20.49
N GLU A 363 2.06 34.03 20.90
CA GLU A 363 0.68 34.34 21.25
C GLU A 363 0.35 35.75 20.77
N SER A 364 -0.87 35.96 20.28
CA SER A 364 -1.40 37.28 19.89
C SER A 364 -2.86 37.44 20.26
N ALA A 365 -3.23 38.59 20.80
CA ALA A 365 -4.61 39.00 21.00
C ALA A 365 -5.19 39.77 19.79
N THR A 366 -4.46 39.85 18.69
CA THR A 366 -4.90 40.51 17.46
C THR A 366 -4.98 39.50 16.31
N LYS A 367 -5.90 39.76 15.37
CA LYS A 367 -6.08 38.94 14.18
C LYS A 367 -4.90 38.95 13.18
N LYS A 368 -3.86 39.75 13.46
CA LYS A 368 -2.60 39.77 12.68
C LYS A 368 -1.47 39.31 13.57
N MET A 369 -0.66 38.39 13.06
CA MET A 369 0.53 37.89 13.73
C MET A 369 1.73 38.04 12.85
N ASN A 370 2.80 38.64 13.36
CA ASN A 370 4.08 38.65 12.66
C ASN A 370 4.82 37.34 12.94
N VAL A 371 5.09 36.57 11.90
CA VAL A 371 5.75 35.26 11.94
C VAL A 371 7.18 35.28 11.45
N SER A 372 7.75 36.46 11.13
CA SER A 372 9.10 36.60 10.60
C SER A 372 10.23 36.12 11.52
N SER A 373 9.92 35.94 12.82
CA SER A 373 10.87 35.37 13.80
C SER A 373 10.87 33.83 13.85
N LEU A 374 9.91 33.20 13.18
CA LEU A 374 9.86 31.75 13.07
C LEU A 374 10.78 31.28 11.92
N SER A 375 11.44 30.16 12.12
CA SER A 375 12.17 29.50 11.05
C SER A 375 11.23 28.99 9.98
N GLN A 376 11.72 28.80 8.77
CA GLN A 376 10.98 28.10 7.73
C GLN A 376 10.55 26.71 8.24
N GLY A 377 9.25 26.43 8.12
CA GLY A 377 8.70 25.16 8.63
C GLY A 377 7.19 25.16 8.78
N VAL A 378 6.70 24.08 9.35
CA VAL A 378 5.27 23.82 9.66
C VAL A 378 5.01 24.11 11.13
N TYR A 379 3.90 24.77 11.41
CA TYR A 379 3.48 25.16 12.76
C TYR A 379 1.98 24.93 12.93
N LEU A 380 1.53 24.78 14.16
CA LEU A 380 0.12 24.71 14.54
C LEU A 380 -0.37 26.06 15.04
N LEU A 381 -1.35 26.65 14.35
CA LEU A 381 -2.04 27.87 14.77
C LEU A 381 -3.32 27.48 15.50
N LYS A 382 -3.41 27.80 16.79
CA LYS A 382 -4.59 27.59 17.63
C LYS A 382 -5.29 28.91 17.87
N VAL A 383 -6.55 29.00 17.46
CA VAL A 383 -7.38 30.22 17.58
C VAL A 383 -8.45 29.97 18.63
N PHE A 384 -8.61 30.94 19.55
CA PHE A 384 -9.58 30.90 20.62
C PHE A 384 -10.67 31.94 20.35
N ASP A 385 -11.92 31.58 20.59
CA ASP A 385 -13.05 32.49 20.61
C ASP A 385 -13.34 33.03 22.02
N GLN A 386 -14.27 33.98 22.11
CA GLN A 386 -14.68 34.62 23.37
C GLN A 386 -15.37 33.67 24.35
N THR A 387 -15.79 32.48 23.90
CA THR A 387 -16.39 31.46 24.77
C THR A 387 -15.33 30.53 25.37
N GLY A 388 -14.06 30.65 24.93
CA GLY A 388 -12.95 29.80 25.32
C GLY A 388 -12.83 28.52 24.46
N LYS A 389 -13.70 28.35 23.45
CA LYS A 389 -13.53 27.27 22.45
C LYS A 389 -12.28 27.56 21.64
N ALA A 390 -11.50 26.51 21.34
CA ALA A 390 -10.29 26.62 20.54
C ALA A 390 -10.36 25.70 19.33
N GLU A 391 -9.88 26.20 18.20
CA GLU A 391 -9.72 25.43 16.98
C GLU A 391 -8.28 25.56 16.46
N THR A 392 -7.76 24.51 15.85
CA THR A 392 -6.35 24.46 15.41
C THR A 392 -6.28 24.23 13.90
N GLN A 393 -5.38 24.95 13.25
CA GLN A 393 -5.08 24.78 11.81
C GLN A 393 -3.56 24.80 11.60
N ARG A 394 -3.07 23.99 10.67
CA ARG A 394 -1.66 23.99 10.23
C ARG A 394 -1.37 25.23 9.40
N ILE A 395 -0.22 25.87 9.64
CA ILE A 395 0.33 26.95 8.83
C ILE A 395 1.75 26.63 8.41
N VAL A 396 2.14 27.13 7.24
CA VAL A 396 3.49 27.02 6.70
C VAL A 396 4.15 28.38 6.68
N VAL A 397 5.36 28.50 7.21
CA VAL A 397 6.21 29.71 7.17
C VAL A 397 7.36 29.45 6.21
N LYS A 398 7.63 30.39 5.27
CA LYS A 398 8.72 30.35 4.29
C LYS A 398 9.94 31.12 4.73
#